data_75a07352df0eebc9e822c2d74b198a22
#
_entry.id   75a07352df0eebc9e822c2d74b198a22
#
_cell.length_a   1.000
_cell.length_b   1.000
_cell.length_c   1.000
_cell.angle_alpha   90.00
_cell.angle_beta   90.00
_cell.angle_gamma   90.00
#
_symmetry.space_group_name_H-M   'P 1'
#
loop_
_entity.id
_entity.type
_entity.pdbx_description
1 polymer ?
#
loop_
_entity_poly.entity_id
_entity_poly.type
_entity_poly.pdbx_seq_one_letter_code
_entity_poly.pdbx_strand_id
1 'polypeptide(L)'
;MTEHIKRQVDGRTVHIVAQRHYTCCECGGRIEKLDVYQHVTGKWEGDGRARYFRTCGHCDEIRDWLFNETDFPGAGGVAGSFVFRGLRQYLMDLSRTGDKAFRIPALRRVVQMNRRRTASRLAKSVAILETEGPKS
;
A
#
# COMPACT_ATOMS: atom_id res chain seq x y z
N MET A 1 5.30 18.41 14.51
CA MET A 1 5.04 18.93 13.18
C MET A 1 3.99 18.06 12.50
N THR A 2 3.00 18.69 12.02
CA THR A 2 1.98 17.98 11.28
C THR A 2 2.49 17.57 9.93
N GLU A 3 2.40 16.29 9.64
CA GLU A 3 2.63 15.83 8.29
C GLU A 3 1.67 16.53 7.35
N HIS A 4 2.17 17.02 6.27
CA HIS A 4 1.33 17.61 5.26
C HIS A 4 0.58 16.52 4.50
N ILE A 5 -0.70 16.45 4.78
CA ILE A 5 -1.59 15.60 4.01
C ILE A 5 -1.80 16.28 2.67
N LYS A 6 -1.19 15.74 1.64
CA LYS A 6 -1.32 16.28 0.30
C LYS A 6 -2.62 15.82 -0.32
N ARG A 7 -3.35 16.77 -0.87
CA ARG A 7 -4.58 16.47 -1.60
C ARG A 7 -4.26 16.21 -3.07
N GLN A 8 -4.96 15.26 -3.63
CA GLN A 8 -4.91 15.03 -5.06
C GLN A 8 -5.65 16.16 -5.76
N VAL A 9 -4.94 16.94 -6.55
CA VAL A 9 -5.49 18.08 -7.28
C VAL A 9 -6.09 17.64 -8.60
N ASP A 10 -5.45 16.67 -9.24
CA ASP A 10 -5.88 16.09 -10.50
C ASP A 10 -5.40 14.65 -10.52
N GLY A 11 -6.29 13.72 -10.86
CA GLY A 11 -5.87 12.35 -10.84
C GLY A 11 -6.90 11.37 -11.34
N ARG A 12 -6.41 10.17 -11.55
CA ARG A 12 -7.18 9.07 -12.09
C ARG A 12 -6.82 7.79 -11.35
N THR A 13 -7.85 7.05 -10.97
CA THR A 13 -7.71 5.74 -10.33
C THR A 13 -8.29 4.69 -11.24
N VAL A 14 -7.51 3.68 -11.56
CA VAL A 14 -7.95 2.55 -12.37
C VAL A 14 -7.46 1.23 -11.78
N HIS A 15 -8.21 0.16 -12.03
CA HIS A 15 -7.78 -1.20 -11.73
C HIS A 15 -7.39 -1.85 -13.05
N ILE A 16 -6.15 -2.29 -13.16
CA ILE A 16 -5.61 -2.86 -14.39
C ILE A 16 -4.87 -4.16 -14.11
N VAL A 17 -4.74 -4.95 -15.16
CA VAL A 17 -3.99 -6.19 -15.12
C VAL A 17 -2.51 -5.89 -15.35
N ALA A 18 -1.66 -6.39 -14.47
CA ALA A 18 -0.22 -6.17 -14.56
C ALA A 18 0.35 -6.89 -15.80
N GLN A 19 1.09 -6.15 -16.62
CA GLN A 19 1.77 -6.70 -17.77
C GLN A 19 3.17 -7.23 -17.43
N ARG A 20 3.66 -6.88 -16.27
CA ARG A 20 4.96 -7.30 -15.73
C ARG A 20 4.92 -7.20 -14.21
N HIS A 21 6.03 -7.51 -13.56
CA HIS A 21 6.13 -7.37 -12.11
C HIS A 21 6.26 -5.91 -11.69
N TYR A 22 5.60 -5.56 -10.61
CA TYR A 22 5.73 -4.26 -9.95
C TYR A 22 5.87 -4.47 -8.45
N THR A 23 6.22 -3.41 -7.74
CA THR A 23 6.27 -3.41 -6.29
C THR A 23 5.10 -2.58 -5.74
N CYS A 24 4.36 -3.15 -4.79
CA CYS A 24 3.28 -2.44 -4.13
C CYS A 24 3.85 -1.28 -3.29
N CYS A 25 3.27 -0.09 -3.44
CA CYS A 25 3.73 1.09 -2.71
C CYS A 25 3.43 1.02 -1.20
N GLU A 26 2.50 0.18 -0.77
CA GLU A 26 2.12 0.08 0.63
C GLU A 26 2.85 -1.04 1.37
N CYS A 27 2.76 -2.27 0.90
CA CYS A 27 3.38 -3.39 1.60
C CYS A 27 4.80 -3.72 1.14
N GLY A 28 5.23 -3.19 0.00
CA GLY A 28 6.51 -3.56 -0.60
C GLY A 28 6.50 -4.97 -1.20
N GLY A 29 5.35 -5.63 -1.23
CA GLY A 29 5.19 -6.93 -1.83
C GLY A 29 5.13 -6.84 -3.34
N ARG A 30 5.33 -7.99 -3.98
CA ARG A 30 5.36 -8.06 -5.43
C ARG A 30 3.94 -8.14 -6.00
N ILE A 31 3.69 -7.32 -7.01
CA ILE A 31 2.53 -7.44 -7.87
C ILE A 31 2.99 -8.31 -9.04
N GLU A 32 2.43 -9.51 -9.14
CA GLU A 32 2.83 -10.45 -10.18
C GLU A 32 2.19 -10.09 -11.52
N LYS A 33 2.83 -10.51 -12.60
CA LYS A 33 2.23 -10.43 -13.93
C LYS A 33 0.86 -11.11 -13.90
N LEU A 34 -0.13 -10.47 -14.50
CA LEU A 34 -1.54 -10.88 -14.57
C LEU A 34 -2.35 -10.62 -13.29
N ASP A 35 -1.74 -10.17 -12.20
CA ASP A 35 -2.51 -9.69 -11.06
C ASP A 35 -3.24 -8.41 -11.41
N VAL A 36 -4.43 -8.24 -10.85
CA VAL A 36 -5.14 -6.96 -10.91
C VAL A 36 -4.62 -6.08 -9.78
N TYR A 37 -4.24 -4.87 -10.10
CA TYR A 37 -3.76 -3.90 -9.11
C TYR A 37 -4.38 -2.53 -9.35
N GLN A 38 -4.34 -1.70 -8.31
CA GLN A 38 -4.81 -0.33 -8.41
C GLN A 38 -3.68 0.58 -8.87
N HIS A 39 -3.91 1.33 -9.91
CA HIS A 39 -2.99 2.33 -10.43
C HIS A 39 -3.61 3.71 -10.26
N VAL A 40 -2.96 4.54 -9.47
CA VAL A 40 -3.40 5.91 -9.20
C VAL A 40 -2.38 6.85 -9.79
N THR A 41 -2.83 7.75 -10.65
CA THR A 41 -2.00 8.81 -11.21
C THR A 41 -2.59 10.15 -10.84
N GLY A 42 -1.77 11.16 -10.77
CA GLY A 42 -2.27 12.51 -10.57
C GLY A 42 -1.24 13.44 -10.00
N LYS A 43 -1.72 14.64 -9.73
CA LYS A 43 -0.94 15.67 -9.06
C LYS A 43 -1.51 15.86 -7.67
N TRP A 44 -0.61 16.02 -6.71
CA TRP A 44 -0.97 16.34 -5.35
C TRP A 44 -0.57 17.78 -5.05
N GLU A 45 -1.27 18.37 -4.09
CA GLU A 45 -1.01 19.73 -3.64
C GLU A 45 0.47 19.89 -3.30
N GLY A 46 1.10 20.92 -3.84
CA GLY A 46 2.52 21.20 -3.62
C GLY A 46 3.48 20.46 -4.49
N ASP A 47 3.01 19.50 -5.29
CA ASP A 47 3.88 18.77 -6.21
C ASP A 47 3.98 19.49 -7.54
N GLY A 48 5.20 19.59 -8.06
CA GLY A 48 5.45 20.25 -9.35
C GLY A 48 5.15 19.37 -10.56
N ARG A 49 4.89 18.09 -10.37
CA ARG A 49 4.67 17.13 -11.45
C ARG A 49 3.74 16.02 -11.01
N ALA A 50 3.18 15.32 -11.98
CA ALA A 50 2.34 14.16 -11.74
C ALA A 50 3.15 13.01 -11.10
N ARG A 51 2.50 12.26 -10.24
CA ARG A 51 3.02 11.04 -9.62
C ARG A 51 2.08 9.89 -9.91
N TYR A 52 2.56 8.69 -9.65
CA TYR A 52 1.72 7.50 -9.71
C TYR A 52 2.05 6.56 -8.55
N PHE A 53 1.05 5.76 -8.18
CA PHE A 53 1.20 4.75 -7.14
C PHE A 53 0.54 3.46 -7.60
N ARG A 54 1.23 2.35 -7.37
CA ARG A 54 0.71 1.02 -7.64
C ARG A 54 0.46 0.30 -6.33
N THR A 55 -0.77 -0.13 -6.12
CA THR A 55 -1.18 -0.81 -4.91
C THR A 55 -1.68 -2.20 -5.26
N CYS A 56 -1.12 -3.24 -4.62
CA CYS A 56 -1.58 -4.61 -4.85
C CYS A 56 -3.04 -4.78 -4.40
N GLY A 57 -3.71 -5.78 -4.93
CA GLY A 57 -5.11 -6.06 -4.60
C GLY A 57 -5.35 -6.26 -3.11
N HIS A 58 -4.41 -6.89 -2.43
CA HIS A 58 -4.48 -7.11 -0.98
C HIS A 58 -4.45 -5.79 -0.20
N CYS A 59 -3.54 -4.89 -0.52
CA CYS A 59 -3.47 -3.59 0.15
C CYS A 59 -4.63 -2.68 -0.23
N ASP A 60 -5.14 -2.79 -1.45
CA ASP A 60 -6.34 -2.09 -1.88
C ASP A 60 -7.55 -2.50 -1.02
N GLU A 61 -7.73 -3.79 -0.77
CA GLU A 61 -8.76 -4.29 0.13
C GLU A 61 -8.57 -3.82 1.57
N ILE A 62 -7.33 -3.79 2.05
CA ILE A 62 -7.03 -3.27 3.39
C ILE A 62 -7.40 -1.80 3.50
N ARG A 63 -7.09 -1.02 2.47
CA ARG A 63 -7.43 0.40 2.44
C ARG A 63 -8.95 0.59 2.47
N ASP A 64 -9.68 -0.20 1.70
CA ASP A 64 -11.14 -0.17 1.72
C ASP A 64 -11.69 -0.52 3.10
N TRP A 65 -11.12 -1.53 3.75
CA TRP A 65 -11.50 -1.87 5.12
C TRP A 65 -11.26 -0.68 6.07
N LEU A 66 -10.10 -0.04 5.95
CA LEU A 66 -9.74 1.10 6.80
C LEU A 66 -10.74 2.24 6.65
N PHE A 67 -11.13 2.57 5.42
CA PHE A 67 -12.04 3.69 5.15
C PHE A 67 -13.49 3.36 5.47
N ASN A 68 -13.93 2.13 5.22
CA ASN A 68 -15.34 1.77 5.28
C ASN A 68 -15.74 1.14 6.61
N GLU A 69 -14.83 0.47 7.29
CA GLU A 69 -15.14 -0.34 8.48
C GLU A 69 -14.56 0.23 9.78
N THR A 70 -13.74 1.27 9.70
CA THR A 70 -13.14 1.89 10.87
C THR A 70 -13.44 3.38 10.91
N ASP A 71 -13.01 4.03 12.00
CA ASP A 71 -13.16 5.48 12.16
C ASP A 71 -12.15 6.31 11.35
N PHE A 72 -11.29 5.63 10.59
CA PHE A 72 -10.32 6.36 9.76
C PHE A 72 -11.05 7.08 8.61
N PRO A 73 -10.66 8.31 8.29
CA PRO A 73 -9.54 9.07 8.84
C PRO A 73 -9.83 9.78 10.15
N GLY A 74 -10.84 9.35 10.89
CA GLY A 74 -11.30 9.97 12.11
C GLY A 74 -12.52 10.84 11.89
N ALA A 75 -13.07 11.36 12.97
CA ALA A 75 -14.27 12.19 12.91
C ALA A 75 -14.03 13.40 12.02
N GLY A 76 -14.85 13.57 10.99
CA GLY A 76 -14.73 14.66 10.05
C GLY A 76 -13.61 14.52 9.03
N GLY A 77 -12.92 13.38 9.02
CA GLY A 77 -11.86 13.14 8.04
C GLY A 77 -12.39 12.93 6.64
N VAL A 78 -11.53 13.12 5.67
CA VAL A 78 -11.85 12.97 4.25
C VAL A 78 -10.95 11.90 3.66
N ALA A 79 -11.52 10.99 2.87
CA ALA A 79 -10.76 9.93 2.21
C ALA A 79 -9.58 10.47 1.40
N GLY A 80 -9.71 11.66 0.83
CA GLY A 80 -8.63 12.33 0.11
C GLY A 80 -7.45 12.75 0.97
N SER A 81 -7.55 12.63 2.28
CA SER A 81 -6.43 12.92 3.19
C SER A 81 -5.50 11.73 3.40
N PHE A 82 -5.78 10.60 2.81
CA PHE A 82 -4.90 9.43 2.90
C PHE A 82 -3.57 9.71 2.21
N VAL A 83 -2.49 9.38 2.90
CA VAL A 83 -1.14 9.51 2.36
C VAL A 83 -0.69 8.17 1.80
N PHE A 84 -0.44 8.09 0.50
CA PHE A 84 0.10 6.89 -0.11
C PHE A 84 1.44 6.54 0.52
N ARG A 85 1.69 5.25 0.69
CA ARG A 85 2.80 4.66 1.44
C ARG A 85 2.62 4.72 2.95
N GLY A 86 1.50 5.27 3.42
CA GLY A 86 1.20 5.38 4.85
C GLY A 86 0.28 4.32 5.42
N LEU A 87 -0.22 3.38 4.61
CA LEU A 87 -1.21 2.40 5.05
C LEU A 87 -0.74 1.59 6.27
N ARG A 88 0.47 1.07 6.22
CA ARG A 88 1.03 0.28 7.32
C ARG A 88 1.10 1.10 8.61
N GLN A 89 1.52 2.35 8.53
CA GLN A 89 1.61 3.22 9.70
C GLN A 89 0.24 3.52 10.29
N TYR A 90 -0.76 3.79 9.45
CA TYR A 90 -2.13 3.98 9.92
C TYR A 90 -2.65 2.74 10.65
N LEU A 91 -2.39 1.55 10.13
CA LEU A 91 -2.78 0.30 10.78
C LEU A 91 -2.05 0.08 12.10
N MET A 92 -0.77 0.41 12.15
CA MET A 92 0.02 0.32 13.37
C MET A 92 -0.55 1.25 14.45
N ASP A 93 -0.86 2.47 14.10
CA ASP A 93 -1.45 3.43 15.03
C ASP A 93 -2.82 2.96 15.51
N LEU A 94 -3.64 2.46 14.62
CA LEU A 94 -4.97 1.92 14.94
C LEU A 94 -4.86 0.71 15.88
N SER A 95 -3.87 -0.13 15.70
CA SER A 95 -3.64 -1.31 16.56
C SER A 95 -3.21 -0.94 17.97
N ARG A 96 -2.62 0.22 18.14
CA ARG A 96 -2.11 0.69 19.43
C ARG A 96 -3.09 1.57 20.18
N THR A 97 -3.66 2.55 19.50
CA THR A 97 -4.44 3.62 20.10
C THR A 97 -5.86 3.74 19.58
N GLY A 98 -6.24 2.92 18.63
CA GLY A 98 -7.57 2.94 18.05
C GLY A 98 -8.62 2.30 18.95
N ASP A 99 -9.85 2.29 18.48
CA ASP A 99 -10.95 1.60 19.14
C ASP A 99 -10.60 0.12 19.29
N LYS A 100 -10.95 -0.44 20.44
CA LYS A 100 -10.66 -1.84 20.78
C LYS A 100 -11.14 -2.82 19.72
N ALA A 101 -12.28 -2.54 19.10
CA ALA A 101 -12.86 -3.40 18.06
C ALA A 101 -11.95 -3.52 16.84
N PHE A 102 -11.08 -2.55 16.59
CA PHE A 102 -10.25 -2.50 15.39
C PHE A 102 -8.78 -2.86 15.64
N ARG A 103 -8.35 -2.96 16.89
CA ARG A 103 -6.94 -3.16 17.22
C ARG A 103 -6.39 -4.48 16.69
N ILE A 104 -7.05 -5.58 16.99
CA ILE A 104 -6.62 -6.91 16.51
C ILE A 104 -6.75 -7.03 14.99
N PRO A 105 -7.88 -6.66 14.37
CA PRO A 105 -7.99 -6.68 12.92
C PRO A 105 -6.91 -5.84 12.23
N ALA A 106 -6.57 -4.67 12.77
CA ALA A 106 -5.50 -3.82 12.22
C ALA A 106 -4.14 -4.52 12.32
N LEU A 107 -3.83 -5.11 13.48
CA LEU A 107 -2.57 -5.82 13.68
C LEU A 107 -2.43 -7.00 12.73
N ARG A 108 -3.50 -7.77 12.52
CA ARG A 108 -3.50 -8.88 11.56
C ARG A 108 -3.13 -8.41 10.16
N ARG A 109 -3.62 -7.26 9.75
CA ARG A 109 -3.34 -6.68 8.44
C ARG A 109 -1.89 -6.24 8.32
N VAL A 110 -1.33 -5.67 9.39
CA VAL A 110 0.11 -5.33 9.45
C VAL A 110 0.95 -6.60 9.26
N VAL A 111 0.61 -7.66 9.96
CA VAL A 111 1.32 -8.94 9.86
C VAL A 111 1.24 -9.48 8.43
N GLN A 112 0.07 -9.41 7.80
CA GLN A 112 -0.09 -9.84 6.41
C GLN A 112 0.77 -9.02 5.45
N MET A 113 0.81 -7.70 5.62
CA MET A 113 1.67 -6.82 4.82
C MET A 113 3.15 -7.17 4.99
N ASN A 114 3.57 -7.40 6.22
CA ASN A 114 4.95 -7.79 6.51
C ASN A 114 5.32 -9.13 5.86
N ARG A 115 4.41 -10.09 5.88
CA ARG A 115 4.62 -11.40 5.23
C ARG A 115 4.78 -11.25 3.73
N ARG A 116 3.96 -10.43 3.10
CA ARG A 116 4.05 -10.18 1.67
C ARG A 116 5.40 -9.56 1.30
N ARG A 117 5.85 -8.60 2.08
CA ARG A 117 7.15 -7.95 1.89
C ARG A 117 8.29 -8.95 2.03
N THR A 118 8.25 -9.78 3.06
CA THR A 118 9.27 -10.80 3.31
C THR A 118 9.29 -11.82 2.18
N ALA A 119 8.14 -12.30 1.73
CA ALA A 119 8.04 -13.24 0.62
C ALA A 119 8.66 -12.67 -0.66
N SER A 120 8.42 -11.38 -0.95
CA SER A 120 9.00 -10.72 -2.11
C SER A 120 10.51 -10.60 -2.01
N ARG A 121 11.04 -10.30 -0.84
CA ARG A 121 12.49 -10.24 -0.61
C ARG A 121 13.14 -11.59 -0.79
N LEU A 122 12.51 -12.65 -0.27
CA LEU A 122 13.01 -14.01 -0.43
C LEU A 122 12.98 -14.44 -1.90
N ALA A 123 11.92 -14.12 -2.62
CA ALA A 123 11.83 -14.43 -4.05
C ALA A 123 12.94 -13.76 -4.85
N LYS A 124 13.25 -12.49 -4.53
CA LYS A 124 14.36 -11.77 -5.16
C LYS A 124 15.71 -12.42 -4.85
N SER A 125 15.93 -12.82 -3.62
CA SER A 125 17.16 -13.48 -3.20
C SER A 125 17.35 -14.82 -3.93
N VAL A 126 16.30 -15.62 -4.05
CA VAL A 126 16.33 -16.89 -4.79
C VAL A 126 16.64 -16.64 -6.27
N ALA A 127 15.99 -15.65 -6.88
CA ALA A 127 16.21 -15.32 -8.28
C ALA A 127 17.67 -14.89 -8.54
N ILE A 128 18.26 -14.12 -7.64
CA ILE A 128 19.68 -13.71 -7.72
C ILE A 128 20.59 -14.92 -7.63
N LEU A 129 20.34 -15.82 -6.67
CA LEU A 129 21.12 -17.03 -6.50
C LEU A 129 21.06 -17.94 -7.73
N GLU A 130 19.88 -18.08 -8.32
CA GLU A 130 19.69 -18.86 -9.54
C GLU A 130 20.45 -18.26 -10.73
N THR A 131 20.46 -16.93 -10.82
CA THR A 131 21.16 -16.20 -11.88
C THR A 131 22.67 -16.25 -11.71
N GLU A 132 23.15 -16.21 -10.46
CA GLU A 132 24.57 -16.24 -10.10
C GLU A 132 25.07 -17.62 -9.77
N GLY A 133 24.30 -18.65 -10.08
CA GLY A 133 24.68 -20.04 -9.81
C GLY A 133 26.02 -20.40 -10.42
N PRO A 134 26.65 -21.50 -9.95
CA PRO A 134 27.99 -21.86 -10.38
C PRO A 134 28.02 -22.03 -11.90
N LYS A 135 28.89 -21.25 -12.50
CA LYS A 135 29.17 -21.41 -13.92
C LYS A 135 30.09 -22.59 -14.06
N SER A 136 29.56 -23.61 -14.63
CA SER A 136 30.37 -24.75 -15.00
C SER A 136 31.19 -24.46 -16.25
#